data_acc49442de1f618d231c0bdb561d821c
#
_entry.id   acc49442de1f618d231c0bdb561d821c
#
_cell.length_a   1.000
_cell.length_b   1.000
_cell.length_c   1.000
_cell.angle_alpha   90.00
_cell.angle_beta   90.00
_cell.angle_gamma   90.00
#
_symmetry.space_group_name_H-M   'P 1'
#
loop_
_entity.id
_entity.type
_entity.pdbx_description
1 polymer ?
#
loop_
_entity_poly.entity_id
_entity_poly.type
_entity_poly.pdbx_seq_one_letter_code
_entity_poly.pdbx_strand_id
1 'polypeptide(L)' 'MIDKYLDRVVQQLDEKVGRLQEAVGGGAAKDFSEYQKMCGEVQGLLTARLYITDLRKALENSDE' A
#
# COMPACT_ATOMS: atom_id res chain seq x y z
N MET A 1 -12.94 16.69 -4.74
CA MET A 1 -13.60 15.46 -5.17
C MET A 1 -12.65 14.34 -5.54
N ILE A 2 -11.68 14.61 -6.38
CA ILE A 2 -10.65 13.62 -6.75
C ILE A 2 -9.92 13.12 -5.51
N ASP A 3 -9.60 14.02 -4.58
CA ASP A 3 -8.90 13.70 -3.34
C ASP A 3 -9.61 12.64 -2.52
N LYS A 4 -10.94 12.70 -2.49
CA LYS A 4 -11.75 11.77 -1.74
C LYS A 4 -11.59 10.33 -2.26
N TYR A 5 -11.56 10.17 -3.58
CA TYR A 5 -11.39 8.86 -4.19
C TYR A 5 -9.96 8.34 -3.98
N LEU A 6 -8.98 9.22 -4.12
CA LEU A 6 -7.58 8.84 -3.88
C LEU A 6 -7.35 8.46 -2.42
N ASP A 7 -7.97 9.20 -1.49
CA ASP A 7 -7.88 8.87 -0.07
C ASP A 7 -8.47 7.49 0.21
N ARG A 8 -9.58 7.15 -0.45
CA ARG A 8 -10.18 5.84 -0.29
C ARG A 8 -9.26 4.72 -0.77
N VAL A 9 -8.60 4.92 -1.91
CA VAL A 9 -7.66 3.94 -2.44
C VAL A 9 -6.48 3.77 -1.49
N VAL A 10 -5.93 4.88 -0.98
CA VAL A 10 -4.82 4.82 -0.02
C VAL A 10 -5.24 4.04 1.23
N GLN A 11 -6.45 4.28 1.73
CA GLN A 11 -6.98 3.56 2.88
C GLN A 11 -7.05 2.06 2.61
N GLN A 12 -7.52 1.65 1.44
CA GLN A 12 -7.60 0.25 1.08
C GLN A 12 -6.21 -0.39 1.00
N LEU A 13 -5.25 0.35 0.45
CA LEU A 13 -3.87 -0.14 0.38
C LEU A 13 -3.28 -0.31 1.78
N ASP A 14 -3.50 0.66 2.66
CA ASP A 14 -3.00 0.59 4.04
C ASP A 14 -3.60 -0.58 4.80
N GLU A 15 -4.87 -0.85 4.60
CA GLU A 15 -5.54 -2.00 5.22
C GLU A 15 -4.94 -3.32 4.73
N LYS A 16 -4.70 -3.42 3.43
CA LYS A 16 -4.11 -4.63 2.85
C LYS A 16 -2.69 -4.85 3.34
N VAL A 17 -1.89 -3.78 3.37
CA VAL A 17 -0.51 -3.84 3.90
C VAL A 17 -0.54 -4.29 5.35
N GLY A 18 -1.44 -3.71 6.15
CA GLY A 18 -1.55 -4.08 7.57
C GLY A 18 -1.87 -5.56 7.75
N ARG A 19 -2.81 -6.09 6.95
CA ARG A 19 -3.15 -7.51 7.04
C ARG A 19 -1.98 -8.41 6.64
N LEU A 20 -1.23 -8.02 5.60
CA LEU A 20 -0.07 -8.80 5.18
C LEU A 20 1.04 -8.77 6.24
N GLN A 21 1.27 -7.62 6.84
CA GLN A 21 2.29 -7.49 7.90
C GLN A 21 1.92 -8.32 9.12
N GLU A 22 0.64 -8.33 9.50
CA GLU A 22 0.16 -9.16 10.60
C GLU A 22 0.32 -10.65 10.27
N ALA A 23 0.03 -11.04 9.06
CA ALA A 23 0.19 -12.42 8.64
C ALA A 23 1.65 -12.86 8.70
N VAL A 24 2.56 -12.02 8.21
CA VAL A 24 4.00 -12.33 8.28
C VAL A 24 4.46 -12.43 9.74
N GLY A 25 4.09 -11.46 10.56
CA GLY A 25 4.46 -11.45 11.97
C GLY A 25 3.85 -12.59 12.76
N GLY A 26 2.69 -13.09 12.33
CA GLY A 26 2.02 -14.22 12.96
C GLY A 26 2.49 -15.58 12.49
N GLY A 27 3.47 -15.63 11.59
CA GLY A 27 4.03 -16.90 11.12
C GLY A 27 3.21 -17.59 10.04
N ALA A 28 2.45 -16.83 9.24
CA ALA A 28 1.63 -17.41 8.17
C ALA A 28 2.47 -18.01 7.03
N ALA A 29 3.70 -17.54 6.85
CA ALA A 29 4.58 -18.07 5.81
C ALA A 29 5.11 -19.45 6.24
N LYS A 30 4.95 -20.44 5.38
CA LYS A 30 5.37 -21.82 5.65
C LYS A 30 6.85 -22.04 5.43
N ASP A 31 7.45 -21.26 4.54
CA ASP A 31 8.85 -21.38 4.19
C ASP A 31 9.39 -20.02 3.74
N PHE A 32 10.68 -19.98 3.42
CA PHE A 32 11.33 -18.75 3.05
C PHE A 32 10.81 -18.18 1.74
N SER A 33 10.48 -19.03 0.77
CA SER A 33 9.92 -18.59 -0.51
C SER A 33 8.60 -17.88 -0.31
N GLU A 34 7.75 -18.44 0.53
CA GLU A 34 6.44 -17.84 0.84
C GLU A 34 6.62 -16.52 1.57
N TYR A 35 7.57 -16.48 2.51
CA TYR A 35 7.91 -15.24 3.20
C TYR A 35 8.36 -14.15 2.23
N GLN A 36 9.26 -14.49 1.29
CA GLN A 36 9.74 -13.54 0.29
C GLN A 36 8.60 -13.02 -0.60
N LYS A 37 7.68 -13.90 -0.98
CA LYS A 37 6.52 -13.53 -1.77
C LYS A 37 5.65 -12.51 -1.04
N MET A 38 5.41 -12.74 0.24
CA MET A 38 4.60 -11.83 1.06
C MET A 38 5.28 -10.48 1.21
N CYS A 39 6.58 -10.47 1.42
CA CYS A 39 7.36 -9.22 1.50
C CYS A 39 7.30 -8.46 0.18
N GLY A 40 7.37 -9.17 -0.95
CA GLY A 40 7.25 -8.56 -2.27
C GLY A 40 5.90 -7.91 -2.48
N GLU A 41 4.83 -8.56 -2.01
CA GLU A 41 3.49 -7.97 -2.08
C GLU A 41 3.40 -6.68 -1.28
N VAL A 42 3.95 -6.68 -0.06
CA VAL A 42 3.98 -5.48 0.78
C VAL A 42 4.72 -4.36 0.08
N GLN A 43 5.90 -4.66 -0.47
CA GLN A 43 6.70 -3.65 -1.18
C GLN A 43 5.96 -3.09 -2.39
N GLY A 44 5.29 -3.96 -3.15
CA GLY A 44 4.51 -3.53 -4.31
C GLY A 44 3.37 -2.61 -3.93
N LEU A 45 2.67 -2.94 -2.86
CA LEU A 45 1.56 -2.12 -2.37
C LEU A 45 2.05 -0.76 -1.85
N LEU A 46 3.18 -0.75 -1.15
CA LEU A 46 3.75 0.50 -0.65
C LEU A 46 4.25 1.37 -1.81
N THR A 47 4.80 0.78 -2.86
CA THR A 47 5.20 1.51 -4.06
C THR A 47 3.99 2.13 -4.74
N ALA A 48 2.92 1.36 -4.87
CA ALA A 48 1.68 1.89 -5.46
C ALA A 48 1.11 3.03 -4.62
N ARG A 49 1.17 2.88 -3.30
CA ARG A 49 0.72 3.93 -2.39
C ARG A 49 1.51 5.22 -2.60
N LEU A 50 2.81 5.10 -2.78
CA LEU A 50 3.66 6.25 -3.03
C LEU A 50 3.24 6.99 -4.31
N TYR A 51 2.99 6.26 -5.39
CA TYR A 51 2.55 6.87 -6.65
C TYR A 51 1.24 7.64 -6.48
N ILE A 52 0.31 7.07 -5.71
CA ILE A 52 -0.99 7.70 -5.49
C ILE A 52 -0.86 8.95 -4.62
N THR A 53 -0.05 8.89 -3.57
CA THR A 53 0.16 10.06 -2.71
C THR A 53 0.91 11.17 -3.45
N ASP A 54 1.83 10.80 -4.34
CA ASP A 54 2.53 11.78 -5.18
C ASP A 54 1.56 12.45 -6.16
N LEU A 55 0.66 11.68 -6.76
CA LEU A 55 -0.35 12.23 -7.65
C LEU A 55 -1.28 13.19 -6.91
N ARG A 56 -1.71 12.81 -5.72
CA ARG A 56 -2.55 13.67 -4.89
C ARG A 56 -1.87 15.00 -4.59
N LYS A 57 -0.58 14.95 -4.26
CA LYS A 57 0.22 16.14 -4.01
C LYS A 57 0.30 17.03 -5.24
N ALA A 58 0.53 16.42 -6.41
CA ALA A 58 0.61 17.16 -7.66
C ALA A 58 -0.72 17.84 -7.98
N LEU A 59 -1.83 17.16 -7.74
CA LEU A 59 -3.16 17.73 -7.97
C LEU A 59 -3.44 18.90 -7.03
N GLU A 60 -3.05 18.81 -5.78
CA GLU A 60 -3.19 19.91 -4.83
C GLU A 60 -2.36 21.12 -5.26
N ASN A 61 -1.14 20.89 -5.72
CA ASN A 61 -0.25 21.96 -6.14
C ASN A 61 -0.69 22.61 -7.45
N SER A 62 -1.39 21.87 -8.30
CA SER A 62 -1.83 22.40 -9.60
C SER A 62 -2.95 23.42 -9.47
N ASP A 63 -3.61 23.49 -8.33
CA ASP A 63 -4.68 24.45 -8.07
C ASP A 63 -4.13 25.86 -7.77
N GLU A 64 -2.85 25.97 -7.59
CA GLU A 64 -2.21 27.25 -7.33
C GLU A 64 -1.79 27.91 -8.64
#